data_cb799fd45cc2b362aab93e7a5ce50844
#
_entry.id   cb799fd45cc2b362aab93e7a5ce50844
#
_cell.length_a   1.000
_cell.length_b   1.000
_cell.length_c   1.000
_cell.angle_alpha   90.00
_cell.angle_beta   90.00
_cell.angle_gamma   90.00
#
_symmetry.space_group_name_H-M   'P 1'
#
loop_
_entity.id
_entity.type
_entity.pdbx_description
1 polymer ?
#
loop_
_entity_poly.entity_id
_entity_poly.type
_entity_poly.pdbx_seq_one_letter_code
_entity_poly.pdbx_strand_id
1 'polypeptide(L)'
;VVRGARTMADVASALKDAETKMNKAVEVAKDDFATVRTGRAHPSIFNKVMVDYYGTYTALSQLASIQVPEARMALISPFDKGAMASIEKAIRESDLGVNPGNDGVVIRVNFPQLTEERRKEYVKVVKTKGEDAKISIRNIRRAAKEALEKGAKYVVIDEKDFF
;
A
#
# COMPACT_ATOMS: atom_id res chain seq x y z
N VAL A 1 34.05 4.96 -36.57
CA VAL A 1 33.58 5.51 -35.28
C VAL A 1 33.11 4.35 -34.42
N VAL A 2 33.96 3.88 -33.51
CA VAL A 2 33.65 2.85 -32.53
C VAL A 2 32.66 3.48 -31.54
N ARG A 3 31.40 3.20 -31.69
CA ARG A 3 30.40 3.56 -30.66
C ARG A 3 30.69 2.69 -29.43
N GLY A 4 31.06 3.36 -28.36
CA GLY A 4 31.59 2.81 -27.13
C GLY A 4 30.86 1.59 -26.61
N ALA A 5 31.64 0.58 -26.27
CA ALA A 5 31.19 -0.51 -25.41
C ALA A 5 30.63 0.10 -24.14
N ARG A 6 29.39 -0.24 -23.79
CA ARG A 6 28.86 0.10 -22.47
C ARG A 6 29.78 -0.51 -21.43
N THR A 7 30.25 0.32 -20.54
CA THR A 7 31.16 -0.10 -19.47
C THR A 7 30.40 -0.99 -18.49
N MET A 8 31.10 -1.81 -17.72
CA MET A 8 30.52 -2.59 -16.59
C MET A 8 29.71 -1.70 -15.63
N ALA A 9 30.08 -0.43 -15.52
CA ALA A 9 29.34 0.57 -14.76
C ALA A 9 27.91 0.79 -15.28
N ASP A 10 27.68 0.74 -16.61
CA ASP A 10 26.34 0.91 -17.19
C ASP A 10 25.44 -0.30 -16.92
N VAL A 11 26.00 -1.51 -16.92
CA VAL A 11 25.30 -2.73 -16.59
C VAL A 11 24.93 -2.74 -15.10
N ALA A 12 25.87 -2.42 -14.23
CA ALA A 12 25.64 -2.33 -12.79
C ALA A 12 24.58 -1.28 -12.44
N SER A 13 24.60 -0.13 -13.13
CA SER A 13 23.60 0.92 -12.95
C SER A 13 22.20 0.47 -13.39
N ALA A 14 22.08 -0.22 -14.51
CA ALA A 14 20.81 -0.74 -15.02
C ALA A 14 20.23 -1.83 -14.10
N LEU A 15 21.07 -2.72 -13.56
CA LEU A 15 20.62 -3.72 -12.58
C LEU A 15 20.14 -3.10 -11.27
N LYS A 16 20.90 -2.12 -10.75
CA LYS A 16 20.52 -1.40 -9.53
C LYS A 16 19.20 -0.62 -9.71
N ASP A 17 18.99 0.01 -10.85
CA ASP A 17 17.73 0.70 -11.17
C ASP A 17 16.57 -0.29 -11.25
N ALA A 18 16.76 -1.43 -11.89
CA ALA A 18 15.75 -2.49 -11.96
C ALA A 18 15.41 -3.04 -10.56
N GLU A 19 16.42 -3.31 -9.73
CA GLU A 19 16.23 -3.77 -8.33
C GLU A 19 15.44 -2.75 -7.52
N THR A 20 15.80 -1.47 -7.62
CA THR A 20 15.09 -0.40 -6.91
C THR A 20 13.63 -0.32 -7.33
N LYS A 21 13.34 -0.42 -8.63
CA LYS A 21 11.97 -0.41 -9.17
C LYS A 21 11.18 -1.65 -8.74
N MET A 22 11.80 -2.83 -8.74
CA MET A 22 11.17 -4.07 -8.29
C MET A 22 10.86 -4.02 -6.80
N ASN A 23 11.78 -3.54 -5.97
CA ASN A 23 11.55 -3.36 -4.53
C ASN A 23 10.40 -2.38 -4.27
N LYS A 24 10.35 -1.28 -5.02
CA LYS A 24 9.22 -0.34 -4.93
C LYS A 24 7.89 -0.99 -5.31
N ALA A 25 7.86 -1.83 -6.33
CA ALA A 25 6.65 -2.58 -6.72
C ALA A 25 6.21 -3.55 -5.62
N VAL A 26 7.14 -4.18 -4.91
CA VAL A 26 6.85 -5.04 -3.75
C VAL A 26 6.28 -4.23 -2.58
N GLU A 27 6.84 -3.05 -2.29
CA GLU A 27 6.31 -2.17 -1.24
C GLU A 27 4.87 -1.71 -1.55
N VAL A 28 4.59 -1.31 -2.80
CA VAL A 28 3.24 -0.98 -3.25
C VAL A 28 2.29 -2.17 -3.07
N ALA A 29 2.74 -3.39 -3.41
CA ALA A 29 1.93 -4.59 -3.21
C ALA A 29 1.64 -4.88 -1.73
N LYS A 30 2.62 -4.67 -0.84
CA LYS A 30 2.41 -4.79 0.61
C LYS A 30 1.38 -3.79 1.12
N ASP A 31 1.48 -2.54 0.68
CA ASP A 31 0.52 -1.50 1.04
C ASP A 31 -0.89 -1.83 0.54
N ASP A 32 -1.00 -2.35 -0.68
CA ASP A 32 -2.26 -2.80 -1.25
C ASP A 32 -2.86 -3.97 -0.48
N PHE A 33 -2.06 -4.93 -0.05
CA PHE A 33 -2.53 -6.04 0.79
C PHE A 33 -2.97 -5.56 2.17
N ALA A 34 -2.29 -4.58 2.76
CA ALA A 34 -2.66 -4.00 4.05
C ALA A 34 -4.04 -3.32 4.02
N THR A 35 -4.51 -2.88 2.84
CA THR A 35 -5.85 -2.29 2.68
C THR A 35 -6.97 -3.32 2.61
N VAL A 36 -6.65 -4.59 2.39
CA VAL A 36 -7.65 -5.66 2.31
C VAL A 36 -8.12 -6.05 3.70
N ARG A 37 -9.44 -6.06 3.90
CA ARG A 37 -10.03 -6.42 5.18
C ARG A 37 -9.85 -7.90 5.49
N THR A 38 -9.18 -8.18 6.61
CA THR A 38 -9.02 -9.55 7.12
C THR A 38 -10.03 -9.91 8.21
N GLY A 39 -10.96 -9.00 8.54
CA GLY A 39 -11.87 -9.13 9.68
C GLY A 39 -11.25 -8.73 11.02
N ARG A 40 -9.99 -8.26 11.00
CA ARG A 40 -9.29 -7.71 12.17
C ARG A 40 -9.04 -6.22 11.96
N ALA A 41 -9.24 -5.45 13.01
CA ALA A 41 -8.85 -4.05 13.03
C ALA A 41 -7.31 -3.96 13.02
N HIS A 42 -6.78 -3.06 12.19
CA HIS A 42 -5.37 -2.72 12.18
C HIS A 42 -5.23 -1.22 11.98
N PRO A 43 -4.31 -0.53 12.65
CA PRO A 43 -4.15 0.93 12.52
C PRO A 43 -3.95 1.40 11.08
N SER A 44 -3.29 0.60 10.24
CA SER A 44 -3.05 0.93 8.83
C SER A 44 -4.33 1.09 7.99
N ILE A 45 -5.45 0.54 8.42
CA ILE A 45 -6.75 0.70 7.75
C ILE A 45 -7.14 2.18 7.67
N PHE A 46 -6.76 2.96 8.67
CA PHE A 46 -7.06 4.37 8.78
C PHE A 46 -6.07 5.30 8.07
N ASN A 47 -4.97 4.78 7.52
CA ASN A 47 -3.92 5.60 6.88
C ASN A 47 -4.43 6.39 5.66
N LYS A 48 -5.48 5.90 5.01
CA LYS A 48 -6.09 6.56 3.84
C LYS A 48 -7.24 7.50 4.22
N VAL A 49 -7.63 7.56 5.48
CA VAL A 49 -8.70 8.44 5.93
C VAL A 49 -8.18 9.86 6.06
N MET A 50 -8.73 10.74 5.26
CA MET A 50 -8.43 12.17 5.28
C MET A 50 -9.53 12.90 6.02
N VAL A 51 -9.16 13.76 6.94
CA VAL A 51 -10.07 14.53 7.79
C VAL A 51 -10.00 16.00 7.37
N ASP A 52 -11.13 16.63 7.22
CA ASP A 52 -11.19 18.08 7.07
C ASP A 52 -10.94 18.73 8.44
N TYR A 53 -9.70 19.18 8.63
CA TYR A 53 -9.26 19.86 9.83
C TYR A 53 -9.10 21.37 9.54
N TYR A 54 -10.09 22.14 9.98
CA TYR A 54 -10.17 23.59 9.75
C TYR A 54 -9.94 24.01 8.27
N GLY A 55 -10.57 23.29 7.33
CA GLY A 55 -10.47 23.57 5.90
C GLY A 55 -9.23 22.97 5.21
N THR A 56 -8.43 22.18 5.93
CA THR A 56 -7.28 21.48 5.36
C THR A 56 -7.44 19.97 5.52
N TYR A 57 -7.36 19.24 4.42
CA TYR A 57 -7.39 17.76 4.48
C TYR A 57 -6.09 17.22 5.07
N THR A 58 -6.20 16.62 6.25
CA THR A 58 -5.07 16.07 7.01
C THR A 58 -5.29 14.59 7.28
N ALA A 59 -4.24 13.79 7.20
CA ALA A 59 -4.34 12.37 7.48
C ALA A 59 -4.76 12.12 8.94
N LEU A 60 -5.68 11.17 9.17
CA LEU A 60 -6.19 10.84 10.49
C LEU A 60 -5.06 10.49 11.49
N SER A 61 -4.02 9.80 11.02
CA SER A 61 -2.85 9.44 11.84
C SER A 61 -2.06 10.63 12.41
N GLN A 62 -2.22 11.82 11.83
CA GLN A 62 -1.60 13.06 12.32
C GLN A 62 -2.49 13.79 13.34
N LEU A 63 -3.78 13.50 13.37
CA LEU A 63 -4.77 14.18 14.21
C LEU A 63 -5.18 13.37 15.44
N ALA A 64 -4.91 12.07 15.43
CA ALA A 64 -5.34 11.17 16.50
C ALA A 64 -4.36 10.01 16.70
N SER A 65 -4.31 9.51 17.93
CA SER A 65 -3.70 8.22 18.25
C SER A 65 -4.69 7.11 17.97
N ILE A 66 -4.24 6.07 17.26
CA ILE A 66 -5.07 4.92 16.88
C ILE A 66 -4.55 3.71 17.62
N GLN A 67 -5.40 3.11 18.45
CA GLN A 67 -5.11 1.90 19.20
C GLN A 67 -6.11 0.81 18.82
N VAL A 68 -5.66 -0.43 18.84
CA VAL A 68 -6.49 -1.61 18.56
C VAL A 68 -6.42 -2.55 19.77
N PRO A 69 -7.22 -2.30 20.81
CA PRO A 69 -7.20 -3.13 22.01
C PRO A 69 -7.77 -4.51 21.77
N GLU A 70 -8.67 -4.65 20.80
CA GLU A 70 -9.32 -5.91 20.45
C GLU A 70 -9.30 -6.14 18.93
N ALA A 71 -9.40 -7.40 18.52
CA ALA A 71 -9.29 -7.80 17.12
C ALA A 71 -10.29 -7.08 16.17
N ARG A 72 -11.41 -6.60 16.69
CA ARG A 72 -12.49 -5.96 15.92
C ARG A 72 -12.89 -4.59 16.44
N MET A 73 -12.08 -3.99 17.28
CA MET A 73 -12.35 -2.66 17.83
C MET A 73 -11.12 -1.80 17.72
N ALA A 74 -11.26 -0.60 17.16
CA ALA A 74 -10.25 0.44 17.19
C ALA A 74 -10.72 1.59 18.08
N LEU A 75 -9.79 2.13 18.85
CA LEU A 75 -9.97 3.35 19.63
C LEU A 75 -9.17 4.45 18.99
N ILE A 76 -9.83 5.54 18.66
CA ILE A 76 -9.22 6.72 18.04
C ILE A 76 -9.32 7.84 19.07
N SER A 77 -8.17 8.27 19.57
CA SER A 77 -8.06 9.35 20.57
C SER A 77 -7.56 10.60 19.86
N PRO A 78 -8.44 11.56 19.55
CA PRO A 78 -8.04 12.82 18.95
C PRO A 78 -7.10 13.60 19.86
N PHE A 79 -6.10 14.24 19.29
CA PHE A 79 -5.21 15.17 20.02
C PHE A 79 -5.94 16.48 20.32
N ASP A 80 -6.85 16.89 19.44
CA ASP A 80 -7.73 18.04 19.59
C ASP A 80 -9.19 17.58 19.69
N LYS A 81 -9.83 17.94 20.81
CA LYS A 81 -11.25 17.63 21.03
C LYS A 81 -12.17 18.33 20.02
N GLY A 82 -11.75 19.48 19.49
CA GLY A 82 -12.50 20.21 18.46
C GLY A 82 -12.57 19.46 17.12
N ALA A 83 -11.58 18.61 16.84
CA ALA A 83 -11.54 17.81 15.62
C ALA A 83 -12.39 16.53 15.69
N MET A 84 -12.95 16.17 16.85
CA MET A 84 -13.66 14.90 17.06
C MET A 84 -14.82 14.70 16.07
N ALA A 85 -15.64 15.72 15.89
CA ALA A 85 -16.78 15.65 14.96
C ALA A 85 -16.33 15.47 13.50
N SER A 86 -15.27 16.17 13.10
CA SER A 86 -14.70 16.03 11.74
C SER A 86 -14.09 14.65 11.53
N ILE A 87 -13.42 14.09 12.52
CA ILE A 87 -12.85 12.75 12.49
C ILE A 87 -13.95 11.71 12.40
N GLU A 88 -15.00 11.82 13.23
CA GLU A 88 -16.16 10.91 13.21
C GLU A 88 -16.84 10.93 11.83
N LYS A 89 -17.07 12.12 11.28
CA LYS A 89 -17.65 12.30 9.94
C LYS A 89 -16.77 11.65 8.87
N ALA A 90 -15.47 11.90 8.87
CA ALA A 90 -14.54 11.35 7.90
C ALA A 90 -14.49 9.80 7.95
N ILE A 91 -14.58 9.21 9.12
CA ILE A 91 -14.64 7.75 9.29
C ILE A 91 -15.95 7.19 8.77
N ARG A 92 -17.06 7.87 9.04
CA ARG A 92 -18.40 7.46 8.57
C ARG A 92 -18.53 7.53 7.05
N GLU A 93 -17.95 8.55 6.43
CA GLU A 93 -17.94 8.77 4.98
C GLU A 93 -16.87 7.93 4.26
N SER A 94 -15.94 7.34 5.00
CA SER A 94 -14.90 6.47 4.42
C SER A 94 -15.48 5.14 3.94
N ASP A 95 -14.81 4.54 2.93
CA ASP A 95 -15.16 3.22 2.39
C ASP A 95 -14.98 2.05 3.39
N LEU A 96 -14.68 2.38 4.64
CA LEU A 96 -14.50 1.37 5.70
C LEU A 96 -15.80 0.67 6.09
N GLY A 97 -16.97 1.30 5.82
CA GLY A 97 -18.29 0.74 6.13
C GLY A 97 -18.46 0.42 7.62
N VAL A 98 -17.93 1.26 8.48
CA VAL A 98 -17.98 1.15 9.93
C VAL A 98 -18.75 2.33 10.52
N ASN A 99 -19.42 2.11 11.66
CA ASN A 99 -20.08 3.17 12.39
C ASN A 99 -19.22 3.56 13.59
N PRO A 100 -18.63 4.77 13.58
CA PRO A 100 -17.92 5.27 14.75
C PRO A 100 -18.90 5.64 15.86
N GLY A 101 -18.59 5.29 17.09
CA GLY A 101 -19.27 5.72 18.30
C GLY A 101 -18.40 6.68 19.09
N ASN A 102 -18.94 7.82 19.51
CA ASN A 102 -18.23 8.86 20.24
C ASN A 102 -18.70 8.87 21.67
N ASP A 103 -17.78 8.81 22.65
CA ASP A 103 -18.07 8.93 24.08
C ASP A 103 -17.62 10.28 24.69
N GLY A 104 -17.24 11.25 23.84
CA GLY A 104 -16.77 12.57 24.25
C GLY A 104 -15.27 12.66 24.55
N VAL A 105 -14.56 11.53 24.59
CA VAL A 105 -13.11 11.45 24.84
C VAL A 105 -12.40 10.70 23.71
N VAL A 106 -12.98 9.58 23.29
CA VAL A 106 -12.45 8.73 22.23
C VAL A 106 -13.54 8.32 21.27
N ILE A 107 -13.17 8.02 20.04
CA ILE A 107 -14.04 7.46 19.04
C ILE A 107 -13.79 5.96 18.97
N ARG A 108 -14.84 5.17 19.22
CA ARG A 108 -14.82 3.71 19.13
C ARG A 108 -15.30 3.28 17.76
N VAL A 109 -14.53 2.48 17.09
CA VAL A 109 -14.88 1.92 15.77
C VAL A 109 -14.94 0.42 15.88
N ASN A 110 -16.15 -0.12 15.75
CA ASN A 110 -16.38 -1.56 15.75
C ASN A 110 -16.41 -2.08 14.32
N PHE A 111 -15.61 -3.11 14.05
CA PHE A 111 -15.57 -3.79 12.77
C PHE A 111 -16.51 -5.00 12.81
N PRO A 112 -17.55 -5.04 11.94
CA PRO A 112 -18.43 -6.18 11.88
C PRO A 112 -17.67 -7.41 11.42
N GLN A 113 -18.13 -8.59 11.88
CA GLN A 113 -17.56 -9.85 11.42
C GLN A 113 -17.81 -10.02 9.92
N LEU A 114 -16.76 -10.45 9.20
CA LEU A 114 -16.90 -10.73 7.78
C LEU A 114 -17.78 -11.96 7.57
N THR A 115 -18.78 -11.84 6.69
CA THR A 115 -19.54 -12.98 6.21
C THR A 115 -18.65 -13.87 5.32
N GLU A 116 -19.03 -15.12 5.13
CA GLU A 116 -18.29 -16.04 4.27
C GLU A 116 -18.22 -15.53 2.81
N GLU A 117 -19.29 -14.92 2.33
CA GLU A 117 -19.36 -14.31 0.99
C GLU A 117 -18.35 -13.17 0.85
N ARG A 118 -18.28 -12.27 1.83
CA ARG A 118 -17.29 -11.18 1.86
C ARG A 118 -15.86 -11.70 1.92
N ARG A 119 -15.61 -12.77 2.66
CA ARG A 119 -14.28 -13.41 2.69
C ARG A 119 -13.88 -13.92 1.30
N LYS A 120 -14.81 -14.56 0.59
CA LYS A 120 -14.57 -15.03 -0.78
C LYS A 120 -14.29 -13.89 -1.77
N GLU A 121 -15.01 -12.78 -1.64
CA GLU A 121 -14.75 -11.57 -2.43
C GLU A 121 -13.35 -11.02 -2.16
N TYR A 122 -12.93 -10.90 -0.90
CA TYR A 122 -11.61 -10.43 -0.55
C TYR A 122 -10.50 -11.36 -1.02
N VAL A 123 -10.71 -12.68 -1.02
CA VAL A 123 -9.75 -13.63 -1.60
C VAL A 123 -9.55 -13.37 -3.09
N LYS A 124 -10.61 -13.08 -3.84
CA LYS A 124 -10.50 -12.70 -5.27
C LYS A 124 -9.71 -11.40 -5.43
N VAL A 125 -10.00 -10.39 -4.63
CA VAL A 125 -9.29 -9.10 -4.66
C VAL A 125 -7.80 -9.29 -4.38
N VAL A 126 -7.44 -10.06 -3.37
CA VAL A 126 -6.04 -10.34 -3.02
C VAL A 126 -5.32 -11.08 -4.16
N LYS A 127 -5.97 -12.07 -4.77
CA LYS A 127 -5.41 -12.78 -5.93
C LYS A 127 -5.15 -11.84 -7.10
N THR A 128 -6.10 -10.97 -7.42
CA THR A 128 -5.94 -9.98 -8.50
C THR A 128 -4.78 -9.03 -8.20
N LYS A 129 -4.71 -8.47 -7.00
CA LYS A 129 -3.61 -7.59 -6.59
C LYS A 129 -2.25 -8.29 -6.63
N GLY A 130 -2.20 -9.56 -6.25
CA GLY A 130 -0.99 -10.38 -6.33
C GLY A 130 -0.54 -10.60 -7.78
N GLU A 131 -1.46 -10.89 -8.69
CA GLU A 131 -1.13 -11.03 -10.11
C GLU A 131 -0.68 -9.70 -10.73
N ASP A 132 -1.31 -8.59 -10.39
CA ASP A 132 -0.92 -7.25 -10.86
C ASP A 132 0.52 -6.91 -10.42
N ALA A 133 0.88 -7.24 -9.18
CA ALA A 133 2.23 -7.06 -8.67
C ALA A 133 3.26 -7.91 -9.45
N LYS A 134 2.94 -9.17 -9.73
CA LYS A 134 3.79 -10.05 -10.56
C LYS A 134 3.96 -9.51 -11.97
N ILE A 135 2.90 -8.98 -12.58
CA ILE A 135 2.94 -8.37 -13.92
C ILE A 135 3.86 -7.15 -13.88
N SER A 136 3.77 -6.29 -12.86
CA SER A 136 4.62 -5.13 -12.71
C SER A 136 6.10 -5.51 -12.62
N ILE A 137 6.44 -6.52 -11.84
CA ILE A 137 7.82 -7.02 -11.72
C ILE A 137 8.32 -7.60 -13.04
N ARG A 138 7.49 -8.38 -13.75
CA ARG A 138 7.85 -8.92 -15.06
C ARG A 138 8.09 -7.82 -16.09
N ASN A 139 7.28 -6.76 -16.08
CA ASN A 139 7.44 -5.62 -16.98
C ASN A 139 8.74 -4.86 -16.69
N ILE A 140 9.10 -4.67 -15.42
CA ILE A 140 10.37 -4.04 -15.02
C ILE A 140 11.54 -4.89 -15.50
N ARG A 141 11.50 -6.21 -15.31
CA ARG A 141 12.51 -7.14 -15.80
C ARG A 141 12.67 -7.06 -17.30
N ARG A 142 11.55 -7.11 -18.04
CA ARG A 142 11.58 -7.00 -19.52
C ARG A 142 12.19 -5.68 -19.97
N ALA A 143 11.79 -4.56 -19.38
CA ALA A 143 12.31 -3.24 -19.74
C ALA A 143 13.83 -3.14 -19.48
N ALA A 144 14.31 -3.69 -18.36
CA ALA A 144 15.74 -3.73 -18.06
C ALA A 144 16.50 -4.61 -19.06
N LYS A 145 15.98 -5.79 -19.39
CA LYS A 145 16.56 -6.68 -20.39
C LYS A 145 16.65 -6.00 -21.76
N GLU A 146 15.57 -5.43 -22.25
CA GLU A 146 15.53 -4.72 -23.54
C GLU A 146 16.49 -3.53 -23.58
N ALA A 147 16.61 -2.79 -22.47
CA ALA A 147 17.56 -1.68 -22.38
C ALA A 147 19.02 -2.15 -22.46
N LEU A 148 19.33 -3.28 -21.85
CA LEU A 148 20.65 -3.89 -21.92
C LEU A 148 20.94 -4.49 -23.32
N GLU A 149 19.99 -5.19 -23.92
CA GLU A 149 20.13 -5.77 -25.27
C GLU A 149 20.30 -4.72 -26.36
N LYS A 150 19.54 -3.63 -26.32
CA LYS A 150 19.66 -2.51 -27.27
C LYS A 150 20.99 -1.79 -27.16
N GLY A 151 21.65 -1.89 -26.03
CA GLY A 151 22.94 -1.24 -25.80
C GLY A 151 24.15 -2.14 -25.95
N ALA A 152 23.99 -3.44 -25.99
CA ALA A 152 25.09 -4.40 -26.14
C ALA A 152 24.78 -5.37 -27.27
N LYS A 153 25.67 -5.50 -28.22
CA LYS A 153 25.56 -6.48 -29.33
C LYS A 153 25.61 -7.94 -28.83
N TYR A 154 26.05 -8.16 -27.59
CA TYR A 154 26.18 -9.49 -26.96
C TYR A 154 26.09 -9.37 -25.43
N VAL A 155 24.88 -9.44 -24.89
CA VAL A 155 24.68 -9.75 -23.48
C VAL A 155 23.67 -10.89 -23.40
N VAL A 156 24.19 -12.09 -23.17
CA VAL A 156 23.37 -13.23 -22.75
C VAL A 156 23.17 -13.05 -21.25
N ILE A 157 22.01 -12.59 -20.86
CA ILE A 157 21.62 -12.55 -19.43
C ILE A 157 20.84 -13.83 -19.17
N ASP A 158 21.42 -14.71 -18.39
CA ASP A 158 20.76 -15.94 -17.95
C ASP A 158 19.57 -15.56 -17.03
N GLU A 159 18.45 -16.26 -17.11
CA GLU A 159 17.30 -16.02 -16.24
C GLU A 159 17.64 -16.18 -14.75
N LYS A 160 18.69 -16.90 -14.43
CA LYS A 160 19.23 -17.10 -13.08
C LYS A 160 19.81 -15.85 -12.44
N ASP A 161 20.18 -14.83 -13.23
CA ASP A 161 20.77 -13.59 -12.73
C ASP A 161 19.73 -12.60 -12.18
N PHE A 162 18.43 -12.94 -12.28
CA PHE A 162 17.31 -12.11 -11.84
C PHE A 162 16.53 -12.64 -10.63
N PHE A 163 17.00 -13.77 -10.05
CA PHE A 163 16.36 -14.38 -8.86
C PHE A 163 17.38 -14.65 -7.77
#